data_fcf09aeee26aba3180ed1c659bacaf43
#
_entry.id   fcf09aeee26aba3180ed1c659bacaf43
#
_cell.length_a   1.000
_cell.length_b   1.000
_cell.length_c   1.000
_cell.angle_alpha   90.00
_cell.angle_beta   90.00
_cell.angle_gamma   90.00
#
_symmetry.space_group_name_H-M   'P 1'
#
loop_
_entity.id
_entity.type
_entity.pdbx_description
1 polymer ?
#
loop_
_entity_poly.entity_id
_entity_poly.type
_entity_poly.pdbx_seq_one_letter_code
_entity_poly.pdbx_strand_id
1 'polypeptide(L)'
;TQGLPIEYAVLKDSGEDRANMTPLELRKKCLAYAKKWIEIQKEDFIRMGVVGDFAHRYVTFDPHLEAKELEVFGEMANKGYIYKGKKAVYWCTHCETALAEAEIEYKDRKSPSIYVKYPMIDVHGLQPEGVEPSKVFSVIWTTTPWTIPASCYISVNPKFTYVWVHNKAADEYYLMNKELAPASLSDCKVEDYEFVGREMLGSELDLAKFEHPLAHFAPETYGDR
;
A
#
# COMPACT_ATOMS: atom_id res chain seq x y z
N THR A 1 19.40 -18.00 15.61
CA THR A 1 18.43 -17.17 14.93
C THR A 1 17.88 -16.13 15.88
N GLN A 2 17.77 -14.93 15.37
CA GLN A 2 17.15 -13.79 16.04
C GLN A 2 15.94 -13.40 15.23
N GLY A 3 15.05 -12.65 15.82
CA GLY A 3 13.97 -12.05 15.09
C GLY A 3 12.61 -12.26 15.73
N LEU A 4 11.57 -11.99 14.98
CA LEU A 4 10.18 -11.92 15.40
C LEU A 4 9.69 -13.11 16.26
N PRO A 5 9.99 -14.38 15.95
CA PRO A 5 9.55 -15.51 16.79
C PRO A 5 10.08 -15.46 18.22
N ILE A 6 11.34 -15.01 18.41
CA ILE A 6 11.96 -14.89 19.74
C ILE A 6 11.34 -13.72 20.50
N GLU A 7 11.20 -12.54 19.87
CA GLU A 7 10.54 -11.39 20.49
C GLU A 7 9.11 -11.72 20.92
N TYR A 8 8.35 -12.36 20.04
CA TYR A 8 6.98 -12.75 20.33
C TYR A 8 6.88 -13.71 21.52
N ALA A 9 7.76 -14.73 21.55
CA ALA A 9 7.78 -15.68 22.66
C ALA A 9 8.16 -15.00 23.98
N VAL A 10 9.17 -14.14 23.99
CA VAL A 10 9.58 -13.39 25.18
C VAL A 10 8.48 -12.49 25.71
N LEU A 11 7.79 -11.76 24.86
CA LEU A 11 6.68 -10.87 25.25
C LEU A 11 5.49 -11.68 25.78
N LYS A 12 5.16 -12.78 25.13
CA LYS A 12 4.07 -13.66 25.54
C LYS A 12 4.35 -14.32 26.90
N ASP A 13 5.57 -14.83 27.10
CA ASP A 13 5.96 -15.53 28.32
C ASP A 13 6.12 -14.57 29.52
N SER A 14 6.55 -13.32 29.26
CA SER A 14 6.68 -12.33 30.34
C SER A 14 5.35 -11.71 30.74
N GLY A 15 4.31 -11.75 29.89
CA GLY A 15 3.05 -11.03 30.10
C GLY A 15 3.20 -9.51 30.14
N GLU A 16 4.38 -8.99 29.79
CA GLU A 16 4.68 -7.57 29.80
C GLU A 16 4.38 -6.95 28.42
N ASP A 17 3.81 -5.75 28.41
CA ASP A 17 3.60 -4.99 27.18
C ASP A 17 4.96 -4.43 26.68
N ARG A 18 5.21 -4.55 25.39
CA ARG A 18 6.38 -3.97 24.72
C ARG A 18 6.56 -2.48 25.03
N ALA A 19 5.45 -1.74 25.18
CA ALA A 19 5.44 -0.32 25.50
C ALA A 19 6.10 -0.02 26.87
N ASN A 20 6.18 -1.00 27.78
CA ASN A 20 6.73 -0.83 29.10
C ASN A 20 8.21 -1.25 29.21
N MET A 21 8.83 -1.67 28.09
CA MET A 21 10.23 -2.10 28.04
C MET A 21 11.07 -1.14 27.20
N THR A 22 12.30 -0.90 27.66
CA THR A 22 13.28 -0.27 26.80
C THR A 22 13.79 -1.27 25.73
N PRO A 23 14.20 -0.81 24.53
CA PRO A 23 14.77 -1.68 23.50
C PRO A 23 15.95 -2.53 24.00
N LEU A 24 16.74 -1.99 24.92
CA LEU A 24 17.89 -2.70 25.50
C LEU A 24 17.46 -3.85 26.42
N GLU A 25 16.42 -3.64 27.23
CA GLU A 25 15.86 -4.70 28.10
C GLU A 25 15.27 -5.82 27.27
N LEU A 26 14.49 -5.51 26.23
CA LEU A 26 13.95 -6.50 25.31
C LEU A 26 15.07 -7.31 24.66
N ARG A 27 16.11 -6.66 24.12
CA ARG A 27 17.28 -7.35 23.53
C ARG A 27 17.97 -8.31 24.54
N LYS A 28 18.14 -7.89 25.78
CA LYS A 28 18.75 -8.76 26.83
C LYS A 28 17.88 -9.98 27.11
N LYS A 29 16.55 -9.81 27.20
CA LYS A 29 15.61 -10.91 27.40
C LYS A 29 15.64 -11.90 26.23
N CYS A 30 15.60 -11.36 25.00
CA CYS A 30 15.68 -12.16 23.77
C CYS A 30 16.98 -12.94 23.66
N LEU A 31 18.11 -12.32 24.02
CA LEU A 31 19.42 -13.01 24.05
C LEU A 31 19.46 -14.15 25.06
N ALA A 32 18.93 -13.94 26.25
CA ALA A 32 18.85 -14.98 27.29
C ALA A 32 17.94 -16.15 26.83
N TYR A 33 16.81 -15.83 26.23
CA TYR A 33 15.89 -16.82 25.66
C TYR A 33 16.54 -17.64 24.54
N ALA A 34 17.20 -16.98 23.58
CA ALA A 34 17.92 -17.65 22.51
C ALA A 34 19.02 -18.59 23.02
N LYS A 35 19.85 -18.15 24.00
CA LYS A 35 20.88 -18.98 24.61
C LYS A 35 20.31 -20.22 25.26
N LYS A 36 19.21 -20.12 26.01
CA LYS A 36 18.52 -21.25 26.61
C LYS A 36 18.08 -22.27 25.52
N TRP A 37 17.46 -21.81 24.45
CA TRP A 37 16.98 -22.71 23.42
C TRP A 37 18.09 -23.35 22.59
N ILE A 38 19.24 -22.71 22.44
CA ILE A 38 20.42 -23.31 21.80
C ILE A 38 20.88 -24.53 22.55
N GLU A 39 20.95 -24.51 23.89
CA GLU A 39 21.36 -25.67 24.64
C GLU A 39 20.33 -26.81 24.57
N ILE A 40 19.04 -26.51 24.67
CA ILE A 40 17.97 -27.50 24.51
C ILE A 40 18.05 -28.16 23.12
N GLN A 41 18.15 -27.37 22.04
CA GLN A 41 18.26 -27.90 20.70
C GLN A 41 19.53 -28.74 20.49
N LYS A 42 20.64 -28.34 21.07
CA LYS A 42 21.90 -29.13 21.07
C LYS A 42 21.68 -30.51 21.65
N GLU A 43 21.07 -30.60 22.83
CA GLU A 43 20.78 -31.87 23.50
C GLU A 43 19.84 -32.74 22.64
N ASP A 44 18.81 -32.15 22.05
CA ASP A 44 17.88 -32.84 21.17
C ASP A 44 18.57 -33.39 19.92
N PHE A 45 19.42 -32.59 19.26
CA PHE A 45 20.20 -33.05 18.10
C PHE A 45 21.14 -34.19 18.44
N ILE A 46 21.85 -34.12 19.58
CA ILE A 46 22.72 -35.21 20.04
C ILE A 46 21.89 -36.48 20.31
N ARG A 47 20.72 -36.32 20.93
CA ARG A 47 19.79 -37.44 21.18
C ARG A 47 19.30 -38.11 19.93
N MET A 48 19.07 -37.31 18.87
CA MET A 48 18.68 -37.81 17.55
C MET A 48 19.84 -38.43 16.74
N GLY A 49 21.06 -38.47 17.28
CA GLY A 49 22.23 -39.04 16.63
C GLY A 49 22.93 -38.11 15.65
N VAL A 50 22.65 -36.82 15.65
CA VAL A 50 23.35 -35.85 14.81
C VAL A 50 24.78 -35.69 15.31
N VAL A 51 25.76 -35.85 14.41
CA VAL A 51 27.18 -35.66 14.69
C VAL A 51 27.62 -34.30 14.15
N GLY A 52 28.31 -33.52 15.01
CA GLY A 52 28.79 -32.19 14.63
C GLY A 52 29.64 -31.58 15.74
N ASP A 53 30.32 -30.47 15.42
CA ASP A 53 31.07 -29.70 16.44
C ASP A 53 30.14 -28.71 17.15
N PHE A 54 29.45 -29.20 18.18
CA PHE A 54 28.55 -28.40 18.96
C PHE A 54 29.26 -27.42 19.92
N ALA A 55 30.58 -27.54 20.08
CA ALA A 55 31.38 -26.63 20.90
C ALA A 55 31.69 -25.33 20.15
N HIS A 56 31.99 -25.42 18.86
CA HIS A 56 32.31 -24.26 17.99
C HIS A 56 31.19 -23.98 17.02
N ARG A 57 29.98 -23.92 17.52
CA ARG A 57 28.75 -23.69 16.73
C ARG A 57 28.67 -22.27 16.15
N TYR A 58 28.11 -22.16 15.00
CA TYR A 58 27.77 -20.89 14.39
C TYR A 58 26.50 -20.30 15.04
N VAL A 59 26.61 -19.06 15.52
CA VAL A 59 25.50 -18.34 16.18
C VAL A 59 25.44 -16.91 15.65
N THR A 60 24.30 -16.49 15.12
CA THR A 60 24.11 -15.21 14.44
C THR A 60 24.23 -13.99 15.37
N PHE A 61 24.20 -14.16 16.67
CA PHE A 61 24.43 -13.07 17.64
C PHE A 61 25.84 -13.14 18.28
N ASP A 62 26.77 -13.90 17.68
CA ASP A 62 28.17 -13.87 18.09
C ASP A 62 28.79 -12.51 17.72
N PRO A 63 29.44 -11.81 18.69
CA PRO A 63 30.02 -10.50 18.41
C PRO A 63 31.06 -10.50 17.28
N HIS A 64 31.79 -11.59 17.08
CA HIS A 64 32.74 -11.71 15.96
C HIS A 64 32.05 -11.78 14.65
N LEU A 65 30.91 -12.48 14.55
CA LEU A 65 30.10 -12.53 13.33
C LEU A 65 29.48 -11.18 13.03
N GLU A 66 28.86 -10.55 14.03
CA GLU A 66 28.27 -9.21 13.88
C GLU A 66 29.33 -8.19 13.41
N ALA A 67 30.56 -8.26 13.94
CA ALA A 67 31.66 -7.41 13.49
C ALA A 67 32.02 -7.65 12.02
N LYS A 68 32.08 -8.92 11.59
CA LYS A 68 32.34 -9.27 10.18
C LYS A 68 31.24 -8.82 9.22
N GLU A 69 29.99 -8.96 9.63
CA GLU A 69 28.86 -8.44 8.84
C GLU A 69 28.95 -6.92 8.65
N LEU A 70 29.30 -6.18 9.73
CA LEU A 70 29.49 -4.74 9.66
C LEU A 70 30.70 -4.33 8.80
N GLU A 71 31.81 -5.08 8.85
CA GLU A 71 32.96 -4.85 7.96
C GLU A 71 32.56 -4.97 6.49
N VAL A 72 31.89 -6.08 6.12
CA VAL A 72 31.42 -6.33 4.74
C VAL A 72 30.42 -5.28 4.30
N PHE A 73 29.47 -4.93 5.18
CA PHE A 73 28.50 -3.86 4.90
C PHE A 73 29.21 -2.53 4.64
N GLY A 74 30.21 -2.17 5.45
CA GLY A 74 31.02 -0.96 5.29
C GLY A 74 31.77 -0.95 3.96
N GLU A 75 32.38 -2.07 3.55
CA GLU A 75 33.02 -2.19 2.24
C GLU A 75 32.04 -2.00 1.08
N MET A 76 30.86 -2.59 1.15
CA MET A 76 29.82 -2.44 0.14
C MET A 76 29.32 -1.00 0.05
N ALA A 77 29.15 -0.33 1.20
CA ALA A 77 28.78 1.08 1.24
C ALA A 77 29.86 1.98 0.62
N ASN A 78 31.15 1.75 0.94
CA ASN A 78 32.26 2.49 0.35
C ASN A 78 32.40 2.30 -1.15
N LYS A 79 31.99 1.15 -1.68
CA LYS A 79 31.92 0.85 -3.13
C LYS A 79 30.66 1.41 -3.81
N GLY A 80 29.77 2.07 -3.08
CA GLY A 80 28.54 2.66 -3.62
C GLY A 80 27.40 1.68 -3.91
N TYR A 81 27.50 0.43 -3.48
CA TYR A 81 26.43 -0.57 -3.66
C TYR A 81 25.25 -0.38 -2.71
N ILE A 82 25.46 0.34 -1.60
CA ILE A 82 24.46 0.58 -0.57
C ILE A 82 24.18 2.07 -0.48
N TYR A 83 22.91 2.43 -0.54
CA TYR A 83 22.46 3.81 -0.38
C TYR A 83 21.15 3.85 0.43
N LYS A 84 20.90 4.99 1.07
CA LYS A 84 19.65 5.20 1.83
C LYS A 84 18.54 5.59 0.87
N GLY A 85 17.45 4.83 0.89
CA GLY A 85 16.26 5.07 0.06
C GLY A 85 14.97 4.84 0.84
N LYS A 86 13.85 5.20 0.21
CA LYS A 86 12.50 4.88 0.71
C LYS A 86 11.86 3.88 -0.24
N LYS A 87 11.33 2.78 0.29
CA LYS A 87 10.60 1.76 -0.45
C LYS A 87 9.41 1.32 0.41
N ALA A 88 8.25 1.11 -0.22
CA ALA A 88 7.12 0.49 0.46
C ALA A 88 7.48 -0.92 0.90
N VAL A 89 7.14 -1.28 2.14
CA VAL A 89 7.38 -2.60 2.72
C VAL A 89 6.09 -3.10 3.36
N TYR A 90 5.95 -4.42 3.44
CA TYR A 90 4.89 -5.04 4.23
C TYR A 90 5.17 -4.81 5.70
N TRP A 91 4.15 -4.40 6.44
CA TRP A 91 4.25 -4.03 7.84
C TRP A 91 3.15 -4.70 8.67
N CYS A 92 3.53 -5.36 9.76
CA CYS A 92 2.59 -5.88 10.74
C CYS A 92 2.36 -4.85 11.84
N THR A 93 1.14 -4.33 11.94
CA THR A 93 0.77 -3.35 12.96
C THR A 93 0.68 -3.93 14.37
N HIS A 94 0.50 -5.26 14.50
CA HIS A 94 0.48 -5.95 15.80
C HIS A 94 1.89 -6.21 16.32
N CYS A 95 2.78 -6.68 15.44
CA CYS A 95 4.19 -6.96 15.81
C CYS A 95 5.08 -5.72 15.68
N GLU A 96 4.58 -4.64 15.10
CA GLU A 96 5.32 -3.38 14.86
C GLU A 96 6.66 -3.60 14.13
N THR A 97 6.62 -4.44 13.10
CA THR A 97 7.80 -4.78 12.31
C THR A 97 7.51 -4.95 10.83
N ALA A 98 8.54 -4.76 10.00
CA ALA A 98 8.49 -5.15 8.59
C ALA A 98 8.44 -6.68 8.47
N LEU A 99 7.76 -7.16 7.43
CA LEU A 99 7.62 -8.58 7.12
C LEU A 99 8.41 -8.93 5.88
N ALA A 100 9.06 -10.09 5.90
CA ALA A 100 9.55 -10.74 4.70
C ALA A 100 8.36 -11.32 3.89
N GLU A 101 8.53 -11.53 2.59
CA GLU A 101 7.47 -12.06 1.73
C GLU A 101 6.95 -13.43 2.19
N ALA A 102 7.83 -14.27 2.72
CA ALA A 102 7.46 -15.59 3.26
C ALA A 102 6.63 -15.53 4.57
N GLU A 103 6.57 -14.38 5.21
CA GLU A 103 5.78 -14.16 6.44
C GLU A 103 4.40 -13.59 6.16
N ILE A 104 4.07 -13.35 4.88
CA ILE A 104 2.82 -12.74 4.46
C ILE A 104 1.79 -13.83 4.20
N GLU A 105 0.64 -13.70 4.83
CA GLU A 105 -0.52 -14.53 4.56
C GLU A 105 -1.58 -13.75 3.79
N TYR A 106 -2.03 -14.30 2.67
CA TYR A 106 -3.11 -13.75 1.85
C TYR A 106 -4.45 -14.38 2.26
N LYS A 107 -5.43 -13.52 2.49
CA LYS A 107 -6.80 -13.95 2.84
C LYS A 107 -7.80 -13.11 2.06
N ASP A 108 -8.89 -13.73 1.65
CA ASP A 108 -10.01 -13.02 1.05
C ASP A 108 -10.58 -12.01 2.06
N ARG A 109 -10.66 -10.75 1.62
CA ARG A 109 -11.20 -9.67 2.42
C ARG A 109 -12.21 -8.87 1.60
N LYS A 110 -13.37 -8.61 2.19
CA LYS A 110 -14.31 -7.66 1.62
C LYS A 110 -13.85 -6.25 1.96
N SER A 111 -13.62 -5.45 0.94
CA SER A 111 -13.29 -4.03 1.08
C SER A 111 -14.38 -3.21 0.38
N PRO A 112 -14.90 -2.14 1.00
CA PRO A 112 -15.83 -1.26 0.32
C PRO A 112 -15.11 -0.59 -0.85
N SER A 113 -15.79 -0.48 -1.98
CA SER A 113 -15.36 0.32 -3.11
C SER A 113 -16.28 1.52 -3.28
N ILE A 114 -15.74 2.62 -3.77
CA ILE A 114 -16.50 3.83 -4.04
C ILE A 114 -16.22 4.34 -5.45
N TYR A 115 -17.24 4.97 -6.02
CA TYR A 115 -17.12 5.79 -7.22
C TYR A 115 -17.15 7.26 -6.79
N VAL A 116 -16.25 8.06 -7.33
CA VAL A 116 -16.09 9.48 -6.95
C VAL A 116 -16.20 10.35 -8.19
N LYS A 117 -17.02 11.37 -8.12
CA LYS A 117 -17.18 12.38 -9.15
C LYS A 117 -16.16 13.50 -8.94
N TYR A 118 -15.44 13.82 -10.00
CA TYR A 118 -14.52 14.96 -10.06
C TYR A 118 -15.17 16.02 -10.97
N PRO A 119 -15.61 17.19 -10.46
CA PRO A 119 -16.18 18.24 -11.28
C PRO A 119 -15.23 18.66 -12.38
N MET A 120 -15.76 18.90 -13.55
CA MET A 120 -14.96 19.33 -14.69
C MET A 120 -14.66 20.83 -14.62
N ILE A 121 -13.40 21.22 -14.88
CA ILE A 121 -12.98 22.60 -15.09
C ILE A 121 -12.81 22.87 -16.59
N ASP A 122 -12.01 22.04 -17.27
CA ASP A 122 -11.70 22.17 -18.68
C ASP A 122 -11.36 20.81 -19.30
N VAL A 123 -12.03 20.45 -20.37
CA VAL A 123 -11.74 19.26 -21.20
C VAL A 123 -11.53 19.65 -22.66
N HIS A 124 -10.98 20.81 -22.93
CA HIS A 124 -10.61 21.29 -24.26
C HIS A 124 -11.77 21.29 -25.28
N GLY A 125 -12.99 21.60 -24.84
CA GLY A 125 -14.17 21.61 -25.68
C GLY A 125 -14.71 20.23 -26.06
N LEU A 126 -14.29 19.17 -25.39
CA LEU A 126 -14.75 17.79 -25.61
C LEU A 126 -16.05 17.44 -24.88
N GLN A 127 -16.58 18.37 -24.06
CA GLN A 127 -17.85 18.20 -23.36
C GLN A 127 -19.02 18.19 -24.35
N PRO A 128 -20.16 17.59 -24.00
CA PRO A 128 -21.37 17.65 -24.83
C PRO A 128 -21.84 19.08 -25.03
N GLU A 129 -22.31 19.40 -26.25
CA GLU A 129 -22.76 20.74 -26.60
C GLU A 129 -23.98 21.17 -25.75
N GLY A 130 -23.98 22.43 -25.31
CA GLY A 130 -25.09 23.00 -24.56
C GLY A 130 -25.20 22.56 -23.09
N VAL A 131 -24.25 21.78 -22.58
CA VAL A 131 -24.25 21.33 -21.20
C VAL A 131 -23.45 22.29 -20.30
N GLU A 132 -24.05 22.68 -19.18
CA GLU A 132 -23.38 23.51 -18.19
C GLU A 132 -22.22 22.76 -17.54
N PRO A 133 -21.05 23.40 -17.38
CA PRO A 133 -19.87 22.75 -16.75
C PRO A 133 -20.14 22.19 -15.35
N SER A 134 -21.01 22.80 -14.59
CA SER A 134 -21.42 22.36 -13.25
C SER A 134 -22.07 20.97 -13.19
N LYS A 135 -22.55 20.49 -14.34
CA LYS A 135 -23.20 19.18 -14.50
C LYS A 135 -22.27 18.10 -15.06
N VAL A 136 -21.00 18.42 -15.28
CA VAL A 136 -20.07 17.54 -15.98
C VAL A 136 -18.97 17.06 -15.04
N PHE A 137 -18.75 15.75 -15.00
CA PHE A 137 -17.83 15.11 -14.05
C PHE A 137 -17.00 14.03 -14.74
N SER A 138 -15.79 13.80 -14.25
CA SER A 138 -15.11 12.52 -14.45
C SER A 138 -15.41 11.59 -13.29
N VAL A 139 -15.60 10.31 -13.56
CA VAL A 139 -15.86 9.31 -12.52
C VAL A 139 -14.67 8.39 -12.41
N ILE A 140 -14.15 8.27 -11.18
CA ILE A 140 -13.10 7.31 -10.83
C ILE A 140 -13.64 6.27 -9.87
N TRP A 141 -12.96 5.14 -9.79
CA TRP A 141 -13.26 4.06 -8.86
C TRP A 141 -12.04 3.76 -7.97
N THR A 142 -12.29 3.48 -6.69
CA THR A 142 -11.23 3.08 -5.76
C THR A 142 -11.76 2.19 -4.64
N THR A 143 -10.92 1.27 -4.17
CA THR A 143 -11.10 0.51 -2.91
C THR A 143 -10.36 1.16 -1.73
N THR A 144 -9.66 2.27 -1.96
CA THR A 144 -8.81 2.95 -0.98
C THR A 144 -9.20 4.43 -0.82
N PRO A 145 -10.41 4.73 -0.29
CA PRO A 145 -10.93 6.10 -0.24
C PRO A 145 -10.05 7.09 0.54
N TRP A 146 -9.24 6.61 1.47
CA TRP A 146 -8.29 7.45 2.22
C TRP A 146 -7.14 8.00 1.37
N THR A 147 -7.00 7.60 0.10
CA THR A 147 -6.03 8.18 -0.84
C THR A 147 -6.57 9.42 -1.55
N ILE A 148 -7.88 9.66 -1.55
CA ILE A 148 -8.50 10.81 -2.22
C ILE A 148 -7.89 12.15 -1.78
N PRO A 149 -7.64 12.43 -0.47
CA PRO A 149 -7.05 13.70 -0.06
C PRO A 149 -5.70 14.02 -0.71
N ALA A 150 -4.93 13.01 -1.11
CA ALA A 150 -3.63 13.18 -1.78
C ALA A 150 -3.70 13.09 -3.31
N SER A 151 -4.91 12.93 -3.88
CA SER A 151 -5.11 12.77 -5.32
C SER A 151 -4.91 14.10 -6.03
N CYS A 152 -3.94 14.17 -6.96
CA CYS A 152 -3.65 15.37 -7.75
C CYS A 152 -3.92 15.18 -9.24
N TYR A 153 -4.13 13.94 -9.69
CA TYR A 153 -4.24 13.60 -11.11
C TYR A 153 -5.28 12.51 -11.33
N ILE A 154 -5.92 12.55 -12.49
CA ILE A 154 -6.75 11.46 -13.01
C ILE A 154 -5.98 10.81 -14.15
N SER A 155 -5.70 9.52 -14.03
CA SER A 155 -4.99 8.76 -15.07
C SER A 155 -5.98 8.14 -16.05
N VAL A 156 -5.74 8.33 -17.34
CA VAL A 156 -6.49 7.71 -18.43
C VAL A 156 -5.55 6.87 -19.30
N ASN A 157 -6.05 5.78 -19.86
CA ASN A 157 -5.27 5.01 -20.82
C ASN A 157 -5.42 5.64 -22.20
N PRO A 158 -4.34 6.07 -22.89
CA PRO A 158 -4.41 6.79 -24.15
C PRO A 158 -5.04 5.99 -25.28
N LYS A 159 -5.09 4.66 -25.19
CA LYS A 159 -5.63 3.76 -26.23
C LYS A 159 -7.07 3.33 -25.98
N PHE A 160 -7.62 3.62 -24.81
CA PHE A 160 -8.99 3.26 -24.50
C PHE A 160 -9.97 4.32 -24.98
N THR A 161 -11.19 3.86 -25.28
CA THR A 161 -12.30 4.73 -25.67
C THR A 161 -13.05 5.22 -24.44
N TYR A 162 -13.27 6.53 -24.39
CA TYR A 162 -14.05 7.21 -23.35
C TYR A 162 -15.31 7.82 -23.99
N VAL A 163 -16.36 7.88 -23.19
CA VAL A 163 -17.68 8.37 -23.59
C VAL A 163 -18.27 9.26 -22.51
N TRP A 164 -19.15 10.12 -22.93
CA TRP A 164 -20.02 10.85 -22.03
C TRP A 164 -21.29 10.03 -21.78
N VAL A 165 -21.65 9.90 -20.52
CA VAL A 165 -22.88 9.25 -20.06
C VAL A 165 -23.77 10.30 -19.45
N HIS A 166 -24.97 10.49 -20.01
CA HIS A 166 -25.99 11.34 -19.40
C HIS A 166 -26.84 10.49 -18.43
N ASN A 167 -26.74 10.77 -17.15
CA ASN A 167 -27.62 10.24 -16.11
C ASN A 167 -28.88 11.11 -16.08
N LYS A 168 -29.98 10.61 -16.65
CA LYS A 168 -31.23 11.38 -16.79
C LYS A 168 -31.90 11.71 -15.47
N ALA A 169 -31.77 10.83 -14.50
CA ALA A 169 -32.38 11.02 -13.17
C ALA A 169 -31.74 12.17 -12.39
N ALA A 170 -30.42 12.35 -12.50
CA ALA A 170 -29.68 13.40 -11.84
C ALA A 170 -29.44 14.62 -12.72
N ASP A 171 -29.68 14.53 -14.03
CA ASP A 171 -29.33 15.50 -15.05
C ASP A 171 -27.83 15.87 -15.00
N GLU A 172 -26.97 14.83 -14.91
CA GLU A 172 -25.53 14.94 -14.82
C GLU A 172 -24.85 14.14 -15.93
N TYR A 173 -23.64 14.58 -16.33
CA TYR A 173 -22.87 13.99 -17.41
C TYR A 173 -21.54 13.44 -16.87
N TYR A 174 -21.26 12.17 -17.13
CA TYR A 174 -20.09 11.46 -16.62
C TYR A 174 -19.14 11.07 -17.73
N LEU A 175 -17.88 11.48 -17.63
CA LEU A 175 -16.79 10.98 -18.47
C LEU A 175 -16.33 9.64 -17.92
N MET A 176 -16.49 8.59 -18.70
CA MET A 176 -16.19 7.22 -18.29
C MET A 176 -15.55 6.41 -19.42
N ASN A 177 -14.80 5.37 -19.07
CA ASN A 177 -14.38 4.38 -20.04
C ASN A 177 -15.61 3.66 -20.59
N LYS A 178 -15.70 3.53 -21.92
CA LYS A 178 -16.88 2.99 -22.63
C LYS A 178 -17.21 1.56 -22.22
N GLU A 179 -16.19 0.71 -22.06
CA GLU A 179 -16.37 -0.70 -21.73
C GLU A 179 -16.79 -0.91 -20.28
N LEU A 180 -16.27 -0.07 -19.37
CA LEU A 180 -16.55 -0.16 -17.93
C LEU A 180 -17.81 0.57 -17.51
N ALA A 181 -18.30 1.53 -18.30
CA ALA A 181 -19.44 2.36 -17.93
C ALA A 181 -20.69 1.57 -17.55
N PRO A 182 -21.16 0.54 -18.31
CA PRO A 182 -22.37 -0.18 -17.95
C PRO A 182 -22.28 -0.87 -16.58
N ALA A 183 -21.17 -1.54 -16.28
CA ALA A 183 -20.95 -2.20 -15.00
C ALA A 183 -20.88 -1.20 -13.85
N SER A 184 -20.13 -0.11 -14.04
CA SER A 184 -19.96 0.94 -13.02
C SER A 184 -21.29 1.65 -12.71
N LEU A 185 -22.11 1.92 -13.72
CA LEU A 185 -23.42 2.54 -13.56
C LEU A 185 -24.41 1.61 -12.84
N SER A 186 -24.36 0.31 -13.14
CA SER A 186 -25.13 -0.71 -12.44
C SER A 186 -24.76 -0.76 -10.96
N ASP A 187 -23.47 -0.75 -10.62
CA ASP A 187 -22.98 -0.72 -9.23
C ASP A 187 -23.47 0.54 -8.50
N CYS A 188 -23.52 1.68 -9.20
CA CYS A 188 -24.04 2.96 -8.69
C CYS A 188 -25.56 3.05 -8.69
N LYS A 189 -26.29 2.03 -9.15
CA LYS A 189 -27.76 2.00 -9.30
C LYS A 189 -28.28 3.12 -10.22
N VAL A 190 -27.53 3.47 -11.25
CA VAL A 190 -27.93 4.40 -12.31
C VAL A 190 -28.51 3.56 -13.45
N GLU A 191 -29.84 3.49 -13.55
CA GLU A 191 -30.53 2.64 -14.52
C GLU A 191 -30.96 3.40 -15.78
N ASP A 192 -31.35 4.69 -15.65
CA ASP A 192 -31.78 5.53 -16.74
C ASP A 192 -30.67 6.45 -17.21
N TYR A 193 -29.92 5.96 -18.19
CA TYR A 193 -28.80 6.69 -18.79
C TYR A 193 -28.72 6.47 -20.30
N GLU A 194 -27.99 7.36 -20.96
CA GLU A 194 -27.66 7.21 -22.38
C GLU A 194 -26.24 7.70 -22.68
N PHE A 195 -25.62 7.13 -23.70
CA PHE A 195 -24.34 7.63 -24.21
C PHE A 195 -24.61 8.83 -25.11
N VAL A 196 -23.92 9.93 -24.88
CA VAL A 196 -24.09 11.19 -25.61
C VAL A 196 -22.78 11.71 -26.17
N GLY A 197 -22.86 12.57 -27.17
CA GLY A 197 -21.68 13.14 -27.80
C GLY A 197 -20.87 12.13 -28.62
N ARG A 198 -19.62 12.47 -28.90
CA ARG A 198 -18.69 11.59 -29.61
C ARG A 198 -17.86 10.69 -28.69
N GLU A 199 -17.42 9.58 -29.22
CA GLU A 199 -16.41 8.76 -28.59
C GLU A 199 -15.03 9.42 -28.70
N MET A 200 -14.21 9.30 -27.67
CA MET A 200 -12.89 9.92 -27.57
C MET A 200 -11.85 8.88 -27.20
N LEU A 201 -10.64 8.99 -27.72
CA LEU A 201 -9.50 8.26 -27.18
C LEU A 201 -8.98 8.95 -25.93
N GLY A 202 -8.44 8.17 -24.98
CA GLY A 202 -7.84 8.74 -23.78
C GLY A 202 -6.70 9.72 -24.05
N SER A 203 -6.00 9.58 -25.20
CA SER A 203 -4.98 10.55 -25.63
C SER A 203 -5.54 11.96 -25.94
N GLU A 204 -6.85 12.08 -26.22
CA GLU A 204 -7.50 13.37 -26.44
C GLU A 204 -7.82 14.11 -25.12
N LEU A 205 -7.81 13.36 -24.00
CA LEU A 205 -8.06 13.88 -22.65
C LEU A 205 -6.79 14.36 -21.94
N ASP A 206 -5.66 14.38 -22.64
CA ASP A 206 -4.41 14.87 -22.06
C ASP A 206 -4.55 16.32 -21.61
N LEU A 207 -4.03 16.61 -20.40
CA LEU A 207 -4.15 17.91 -19.73
C LEU A 207 -5.57 18.40 -19.42
N ALA A 208 -6.60 17.55 -19.54
CA ALA A 208 -7.93 17.89 -19.06
C ALA A 208 -7.91 18.19 -17.55
N LYS A 209 -8.68 19.19 -17.12
CA LYS A 209 -8.66 19.71 -15.75
C LYS A 209 -9.97 19.43 -15.04
N PHE A 210 -9.83 18.93 -13.82
CA PHE A 210 -10.94 18.62 -12.92
C PHE A 210 -10.69 19.25 -11.57
N GLU A 211 -11.74 19.65 -10.88
CA GLU A 211 -11.68 20.14 -9.54
C GLU A 211 -11.55 18.96 -8.53
N HIS A 212 -10.75 19.15 -7.50
CA HIS A 212 -10.64 18.13 -6.46
C HIS A 212 -11.99 17.98 -5.72
N PRO A 213 -12.51 16.75 -5.48
CA PRO A 213 -13.85 16.54 -4.92
C PRO A 213 -14.02 17.11 -3.50
N LEU A 214 -12.95 17.43 -2.80
CA LEU A 214 -12.96 18.07 -1.49
C LEU A 214 -12.72 19.57 -1.52
N ALA A 215 -12.60 20.20 -2.69
CA ALA A 215 -12.25 21.60 -2.83
C ALA A 215 -13.26 22.54 -2.11
N HIS A 216 -14.54 22.23 -2.15
CA HIS A 216 -15.56 23.03 -1.45
C HIS A 216 -15.57 22.86 0.06
N PHE A 217 -14.98 21.78 0.61
CA PHE A 217 -14.85 21.56 2.07
C PHE A 217 -13.62 22.23 2.65
N ALA A 218 -12.52 22.29 1.88
CA ALA A 218 -11.26 22.87 2.31
C ALA A 218 -10.58 23.57 1.12
N PRO A 219 -11.13 24.72 0.67
CA PRO A 219 -10.65 25.42 -0.52
C PRO A 219 -9.21 25.89 -0.39
N GLU A 220 -8.73 26.20 0.81
CA GLU A 220 -7.34 26.58 1.09
C GLU A 220 -6.34 25.40 0.85
N THR A 221 -6.84 24.16 0.88
CA THR A 221 -6.01 22.97 0.70
C THR A 221 -6.13 22.39 -0.72
N TYR A 222 -7.32 22.46 -1.30
CA TYR A 222 -7.67 21.73 -2.54
C TYR A 222 -8.11 22.63 -3.69
N GLY A 223 -8.37 23.93 -3.47
CA GLY A 223 -8.92 24.82 -4.49
C GLY A 223 -8.04 25.04 -5.71
N ASP A 224 -6.73 24.86 -5.57
CA ASP A 224 -5.74 25.03 -6.64
C ASP A 224 -5.15 23.70 -7.17
N ARG A 225 -5.76 22.56 -6.88
CA ARG A 225 -5.27 21.21 -7.27
C ARG A 225 -6.04 20.61 -8.40
#